data_a38fdb6808f29ddc3b6aec1f7adb2320
#
_entry.id   a38fdb6808f29ddc3b6aec1f7adb2320
#
_cell.length_a   1.000
_cell.length_b   1.000
_cell.length_c   1.000
_cell.angle_alpha   90.00
_cell.angle_beta   90.00
_cell.angle_gamma   90.00
#
_symmetry.space_group_name_H-M   'P 1'
#
loop_
_entity.id
_entity.type
_entity.pdbx_description
1 polymer ?
#
loop_
_entity_poly.entity_id
_entity_poly.type
_entity_poly.pdbx_seq_one_letter_code
_entity_poly.pdbx_strand_id
1 'polypeptide(L)'
;MKITRRDVSKGLAAAASTALMSPSLASSLKPSNLNKPSRHNKNAKRKNVLIIVTDQERARLTLPENLTLPARRRFDDNAVVFEQYHIASLSCAPSRSVIYTGQHVQKTRLFNNPGYGDGAVDLHPSKTPTLGQLFKDIGYKTAYKGKWHLSSVNALKRKDNSQSLQPFGFDEWQKGKDTGGLVYQGANEDSDILADAQDYMNRQLQHDGTDPWLLAINFHNPHDVMWLDANGRQAATRLRPGLVSDMAPAIDQYPYNHDFGFGLPTSFGDDLSTKPEAQQLFLDQAQYFYGQLDPSDEQAHRRVLNYYAACLLDSDKT
;
A
#
# COMPACT_ATOMS: atom_id res chain seq x y z
N MET A 1 21.41 4.81 -30.33
CA MET A 1 20.46 5.67 -31.06
C MET A 1 19.84 6.62 -30.05
N LYS A 2 20.08 7.93 -30.09
CA LYS A 2 19.52 8.87 -29.09
C LYS A 2 18.14 9.29 -29.56
N ILE A 3 17.11 8.86 -28.84
CA ILE A 3 15.71 9.27 -29.06
C ILE A 3 15.56 10.68 -28.51
N THR A 4 15.13 11.63 -29.33
CA THR A 4 14.92 13.02 -28.93
C THR A 4 13.46 13.28 -28.62
N ARG A 5 13.18 14.32 -27.78
CA ARG A 5 11.81 14.73 -27.40
C ARG A 5 10.87 14.99 -28.58
N ARG A 6 11.36 15.13 -29.79
CA ARG A 6 10.59 15.35 -31.02
C ARG A 6 9.99 14.05 -31.60
N ASP A 7 10.53 12.91 -31.24
CA ASP A 7 10.09 11.62 -31.79
C ASP A 7 8.85 11.06 -31.06
N VAL A 8 8.61 11.51 -29.82
CA VAL A 8 7.46 11.11 -29.01
C VAL A 8 6.17 11.86 -29.41
N SER A 9 6.29 13.05 -29.99
CA SER A 9 5.11 13.86 -30.34
C SER A 9 4.46 13.52 -31.68
N LYS A 10 5.06 12.65 -32.49
CA LYS A 10 4.52 12.25 -33.82
C LYS A 10 3.68 10.97 -33.81
N GLY A 11 3.67 10.24 -32.69
CA GLY A 11 2.90 8.99 -32.58
C GLY A 11 1.44 9.13 -32.12
N LEU A 12 0.97 10.31 -31.76
CA LEU A 12 -0.35 10.53 -31.13
C LEU A 12 -1.41 11.21 -32.03
N ALA A 13 -1.16 11.29 -33.33
CA ALA A 13 -2.03 12.00 -34.26
C ALA A 13 -2.71 11.12 -35.33
N ALA A 14 -2.99 9.86 -35.07
CA ALA A 14 -3.70 9.02 -36.03
C ALA A 14 -4.55 7.95 -35.36
N ALA A 15 -5.68 8.32 -34.76
CA ALA A 15 -6.87 7.48 -34.58
C ALA A 15 -8.05 8.29 -34.01
N ALA A 16 -8.56 9.28 -34.75
CA ALA A 16 -9.87 9.84 -34.52
C ALA A 16 -10.78 9.37 -35.66
N SER A 17 -11.33 8.17 -35.54
CA SER A 17 -12.42 7.70 -36.41
C SER A 17 -13.74 7.99 -35.70
N THR A 18 -14.47 8.93 -36.24
CA THR A 18 -15.82 9.34 -35.89
C THR A 18 -16.80 8.17 -36.02
N ALA A 19 -17.33 7.70 -34.91
CA ALA A 19 -18.57 6.95 -34.88
C ALA A 19 -19.70 7.91 -34.47
N LEU A 20 -20.46 8.36 -35.43
CA LEU A 20 -21.76 9.03 -35.26
C LEU A 20 -22.74 8.03 -34.67
N MET A 21 -23.00 8.09 -33.37
CA MET A 21 -24.15 7.44 -32.76
C MET A 21 -25.26 8.46 -32.55
N SER A 22 -26.42 8.14 -33.12
CA SER A 22 -27.67 8.91 -33.11
C SER A 22 -28.15 9.18 -31.69
N PRO A 23 -28.72 10.36 -31.42
CA PRO A 23 -29.32 10.71 -30.13
C PRO A 23 -30.79 10.29 -30.11
N SER A 24 -31.07 9.03 -29.73
CA SER A 24 -32.45 8.66 -29.40
C SER A 24 -32.42 7.47 -28.40
N LEU A 25 -32.40 7.80 -27.11
CA LEU A 25 -32.92 7.00 -25.98
C LEU A 25 -32.56 7.66 -24.62
N ALA A 26 -32.55 8.97 -24.56
CA ALA A 26 -32.40 9.72 -23.32
C ALA A 26 -33.69 10.39 -22.89
N SER A 27 -34.78 9.63 -22.80
CA SER A 27 -36.02 10.15 -22.21
C SER A 27 -36.75 8.97 -21.53
N SER A 28 -36.59 8.88 -20.24
CA SER A 28 -37.52 8.45 -19.18
C SER A 28 -36.83 7.73 -17.98
N LEU A 29 -35.76 8.27 -17.49
CA LEU A 29 -35.40 7.98 -16.09
C LEU A 29 -35.71 9.24 -15.27
N LYS A 30 -36.91 9.28 -14.69
CA LYS A 30 -37.20 10.22 -13.59
C LYS A 30 -36.11 10.00 -12.53
N PRO A 31 -35.50 11.06 -11.98
CA PRO A 31 -34.62 10.91 -10.86
C PRO A 31 -35.41 10.28 -9.73
N SER A 32 -35.17 9.01 -9.46
CA SER A 32 -35.66 8.34 -8.27
C SER A 32 -35.14 9.13 -7.06
N ASN A 33 -36.02 9.38 -6.09
CA ASN A 33 -35.75 10.07 -4.82
C ASN A 33 -34.67 9.36 -3.98
N LEU A 34 -33.42 9.41 -4.42
CA LEU A 34 -32.26 8.86 -3.69
C LEU A 34 -31.69 9.83 -2.65
N ASN A 35 -32.32 10.99 -2.44
CA ASN A 35 -31.86 12.03 -1.51
C ASN A 35 -32.81 12.30 -0.33
N LYS A 36 -33.42 11.27 0.23
CA LYS A 36 -33.81 11.38 1.63
C LYS A 36 -32.78 10.59 2.42
N PRO A 37 -31.94 11.25 3.25
CA PRO A 37 -31.16 10.52 4.23
C PRO A 37 -32.18 9.71 5.03
N SER A 38 -32.01 8.37 5.05
CA SER A 38 -32.77 7.52 5.93
C SER A 38 -32.72 8.17 7.31
N ARG A 39 -33.86 8.31 7.99
CA ARG A 39 -33.88 8.81 9.37
C ARG A 39 -32.98 7.91 10.18
N HIS A 40 -31.71 8.32 10.32
CA HIS A 40 -30.80 7.65 11.24
C HIS A 40 -31.49 7.66 12.59
N ASN A 41 -31.69 6.46 13.10
CA ASN A 41 -32.15 6.31 14.48
C ASN A 41 -31.10 7.00 15.37
N LYS A 42 -31.43 8.19 15.87
CA LYS A 42 -30.50 9.03 16.66
C LYS A 42 -30.00 8.32 17.93
N ASN A 43 -30.62 7.19 18.29
CA ASN A 43 -30.30 6.38 19.46
C ASN A 43 -29.44 5.16 19.11
N ALA A 44 -29.14 4.88 17.86
CA ALA A 44 -28.23 3.78 17.51
C ALA A 44 -26.79 4.18 17.85
N LYS A 45 -26.18 3.48 18.79
CA LYS A 45 -24.76 3.66 19.12
C LYS A 45 -23.92 3.40 17.85
N ARG A 46 -23.19 4.42 17.38
CA ARG A 46 -22.30 4.27 16.23
C ARG A 46 -21.16 3.31 16.57
N LYS A 47 -20.79 2.47 15.61
CA LYS A 47 -19.71 1.48 15.80
C LYS A 47 -18.36 2.15 15.62
N ASN A 48 -17.37 1.66 16.33
CA ASN A 48 -15.96 1.96 16.06
C ASN A 48 -15.55 1.32 14.73
N VAL A 49 -14.57 1.92 14.06
CA VAL A 49 -14.04 1.46 12.79
C VAL A 49 -12.53 1.24 12.94
N LEU A 50 -12.10 0.03 12.67
CA LEU A 50 -10.69 -0.33 12.59
C LEU A 50 -10.35 -0.70 11.14
N ILE A 51 -9.34 -0.05 10.58
CA ILE A 51 -8.80 -0.34 9.26
C ILE A 51 -7.38 -0.84 9.45
N ILE A 52 -7.08 -2.04 8.92
CA ILE A 52 -5.73 -2.60 8.93
C ILE A 52 -5.29 -2.75 7.48
N VAL A 53 -4.12 -2.20 7.16
CA VAL A 53 -3.53 -2.23 5.82
C VAL A 53 -2.11 -2.77 5.93
N THR A 54 -1.82 -3.82 5.17
CA THR A 54 -0.47 -4.33 4.93
C THR A 54 0.06 -3.79 3.62
N ASP A 55 1.38 -3.73 3.45
CA ASP A 55 1.99 -3.22 2.22
C ASP A 55 2.59 -4.36 1.39
N GLN A 56 2.28 -4.39 0.09
CA GLN A 56 2.78 -5.36 -0.88
C GLN A 56 2.28 -6.80 -0.65
N GLU A 57 1.17 -6.99 0.05
CA GLU A 57 0.59 -8.33 0.22
C GLU A 57 -0.07 -8.82 -1.07
N ARG A 58 0.26 -10.06 -1.46
CA ARG A 58 -0.30 -10.73 -2.63
C ARG A 58 -1.57 -11.50 -2.26
N ALA A 59 -2.40 -11.79 -3.28
CA ALA A 59 -3.51 -12.71 -3.12
C ALA A 59 -3.04 -14.08 -2.56
N ARG A 60 -3.77 -14.61 -1.58
CA ARG A 60 -3.36 -15.83 -0.84
C ARG A 60 -3.39 -17.11 -1.67
N LEU A 61 -4.09 -17.12 -2.79
CA LEU A 61 -4.20 -18.25 -3.71
C LEU A 61 -2.85 -18.82 -4.19
N THR A 62 -1.75 -18.07 -4.02
CA THR A 62 -0.41 -18.47 -4.43
C THR A 62 0.49 -18.88 -3.27
N LEU A 63 -0.04 -18.96 -2.05
CA LEU A 63 0.73 -19.35 -0.87
C LEU A 63 0.75 -20.87 -0.73
N PRO A 64 1.88 -21.46 -0.24
CA PRO A 64 1.95 -22.88 0.06
C PRO A 64 0.93 -23.28 1.14
N GLU A 65 0.37 -24.48 1.02
CA GLU A 65 -0.64 -25.00 1.98
C GLU A 65 -0.12 -25.11 3.42
N ASN A 66 1.17 -25.33 3.58
CA ASN A 66 1.83 -25.44 4.89
C ASN A 66 2.13 -24.06 5.54
N LEU A 67 1.96 -22.97 4.82
CA LEU A 67 2.11 -21.63 5.39
C LEU A 67 0.83 -21.24 6.13
N THR A 68 0.90 -21.29 7.45
CA THR A 68 -0.23 -20.94 8.31
C THR A 68 -0.15 -19.51 8.77
N LEU A 69 -1.21 -18.74 8.54
CA LEU A 69 -1.38 -17.34 8.94
C LEU A 69 -2.61 -17.24 9.87
N PRO A 70 -2.44 -17.48 11.19
CA PRO A 70 -3.57 -17.62 12.11
C PRO A 70 -4.44 -16.37 12.24
N ALA A 71 -3.84 -15.16 12.25
CA ALA A 71 -4.59 -13.93 12.36
C ALA A 71 -5.44 -13.67 11.10
N ARG A 72 -4.86 -13.86 9.90
CA ARG A 72 -5.61 -13.74 8.65
C ARG A 72 -6.72 -14.77 8.55
N ARG A 73 -6.46 -16.02 8.96
CA ARG A 73 -7.46 -17.06 9.00
C ARG A 73 -8.63 -16.69 9.93
N ARG A 74 -8.35 -16.08 11.08
CA ARG A 74 -9.40 -15.60 11.97
C ARG A 74 -10.31 -14.56 11.30
N PHE A 75 -9.76 -13.68 10.46
CA PHE A 75 -10.57 -12.78 9.64
C PHE A 75 -11.39 -13.54 8.61
N ASP A 76 -10.80 -14.48 7.88
CA ASP A 76 -11.51 -15.27 6.86
C ASP A 76 -12.68 -16.04 7.44
N ASP A 77 -12.51 -16.64 8.62
CA ASP A 77 -13.53 -17.43 9.29
C ASP A 77 -14.69 -16.57 9.84
N ASN A 78 -14.50 -15.26 10.03
CA ASN A 78 -15.46 -14.39 10.73
C ASN A 78 -15.87 -13.14 9.95
N ALA A 79 -15.44 -12.97 8.70
CA ALA A 79 -15.67 -11.77 7.93
C ALA A 79 -16.14 -12.07 6.51
N VAL A 80 -16.51 -11.03 5.79
CA VAL A 80 -16.77 -11.11 4.33
C VAL A 80 -15.44 -10.96 3.61
N VAL A 81 -15.09 -11.95 2.80
CA VAL A 81 -13.88 -11.95 1.96
C VAL A 81 -14.24 -11.51 0.55
N PHE A 82 -13.56 -10.49 0.04
CA PHE A 82 -13.73 -9.99 -1.33
C PHE A 82 -12.70 -10.62 -2.24
N GLU A 83 -13.04 -11.73 -2.90
CA GLU A 83 -12.13 -12.47 -3.78
C GLU A 83 -11.78 -11.73 -5.07
N GLN A 84 -12.66 -10.84 -5.53
CA GLN A 84 -12.49 -10.03 -6.74
C GLN A 84 -12.11 -8.58 -6.43
N TYR A 85 -11.33 -8.36 -5.37
CA TYR A 85 -10.83 -7.04 -5.05
C TYR A 85 -9.60 -6.71 -5.90
N HIS A 86 -9.70 -5.64 -6.67
CA HIS A 86 -8.62 -5.15 -7.54
C HIS A 86 -8.05 -3.85 -6.99
N ILE A 87 -6.73 -3.76 -6.94
CA ILE A 87 -6.07 -2.49 -6.62
C ILE A 87 -6.32 -1.48 -7.75
N ALA A 88 -6.52 -0.23 -7.37
CA ALA A 88 -6.84 0.81 -8.35
C ALA A 88 -5.61 1.40 -9.05
N SER A 89 -4.43 1.20 -8.50
CA SER A 89 -3.16 1.70 -9.06
C SER A 89 -1.96 0.99 -8.43
N LEU A 90 -0.80 1.11 -9.06
CA LEU A 90 0.55 0.82 -8.60
C LEU A 90 1.27 2.18 -8.48
N SER A 91 2.24 2.42 -7.66
CA SER A 91 2.80 1.70 -6.55
C SER A 91 2.08 2.04 -5.21
N CYS A 92 2.81 2.08 -4.06
CA CYS A 92 2.18 2.27 -2.74
C CYS A 92 1.40 3.58 -2.63
N ALA A 93 1.98 4.75 -2.88
CA ALA A 93 1.29 6.03 -2.69
C ALA A 93 0.10 6.23 -3.64
N PRO A 94 0.16 5.93 -4.94
CA PRO A 94 -1.01 5.94 -5.80
C PRO A 94 -2.14 5.06 -5.29
N SER A 95 -1.86 3.80 -4.93
CA SER A 95 -2.85 2.87 -4.38
C SER A 95 -3.45 3.39 -3.06
N ARG A 96 -2.59 3.82 -2.13
CA ARG A 96 -2.99 4.38 -0.83
C ARG A 96 -3.85 5.63 -0.99
N SER A 97 -3.54 6.48 -1.98
CA SER A 97 -4.34 7.68 -2.26
C SER A 97 -5.80 7.32 -2.59
N VAL A 98 -6.02 6.23 -3.33
CA VAL A 98 -7.37 5.75 -3.64
C VAL A 98 -8.05 5.19 -2.40
N ILE A 99 -7.33 4.39 -1.58
CA ILE A 99 -7.87 3.84 -0.32
C ILE A 99 -8.35 4.96 0.61
N TYR A 100 -7.52 6.00 0.81
CA TYR A 100 -7.81 7.05 1.80
C TYR A 100 -8.67 8.21 1.29
N THR A 101 -8.96 8.28 -0.01
CA THR A 101 -9.80 9.36 -0.56
C THR A 101 -11.04 8.85 -1.28
N GLY A 102 -11.09 7.57 -1.64
CA GLY A 102 -12.12 7.03 -2.52
C GLY A 102 -12.08 7.63 -3.94
N GLN A 103 -11.00 8.29 -4.31
CA GLN A 103 -10.84 8.95 -5.60
C GLN A 103 -9.73 8.31 -6.41
N HIS A 104 -9.97 8.06 -7.70
CA HIS A 104 -8.93 7.55 -8.60
C HIS A 104 -7.75 8.52 -8.73
N VAL A 105 -6.59 7.97 -9.13
CA VAL A 105 -5.32 8.72 -9.25
C VAL A 105 -5.40 9.94 -10.16
N GLN A 106 -6.30 9.95 -11.14
CA GLN A 106 -6.57 11.11 -11.99
C GLN A 106 -7.12 12.32 -11.20
N LYS A 107 -7.77 12.06 -10.07
CA LYS A 107 -8.29 13.09 -9.17
C LYS A 107 -7.28 13.46 -8.09
N THR A 108 -6.65 12.47 -7.46
CA THR A 108 -5.63 12.71 -6.43
C THR A 108 -4.34 13.26 -7.00
N ARG A 109 -4.07 13.03 -8.29
CA ARG A 109 -2.83 13.36 -9.02
C ARG A 109 -1.59 12.62 -8.54
N LEU A 110 -1.73 11.68 -7.63
CA LEU A 110 -0.63 10.82 -7.19
C LEU A 110 -0.42 9.68 -8.19
N PHE A 111 0.40 9.91 -9.20
CA PHE A 111 0.76 8.90 -10.20
C PHE A 111 2.05 8.15 -9.84
N ASN A 112 2.80 8.66 -8.85
CA ASN A 112 4.04 8.07 -8.37
C ASN A 112 4.20 8.33 -6.86
N ASN A 113 5.20 7.71 -6.24
CA ASN A 113 5.51 7.95 -4.84
C ASN A 113 6.05 9.38 -4.63
N PRO A 114 5.66 10.08 -3.56
CA PRO A 114 6.20 11.40 -3.25
C PRO A 114 7.73 11.41 -3.21
N GLY A 115 8.33 12.41 -3.85
CA GLY A 115 9.79 12.55 -3.92
C GLY A 115 10.49 11.64 -4.94
N TYR A 116 9.77 10.85 -5.73
CA TYR A 116 10.33 9.99 -6.77
C TYR A 116 9.93 10.47 -8.18
N GLY A 117 10.93 10.99 -8.90
CA GLY A 117 10.81 11.36 -10.32
C GLY A 117 10.10 12.68 -10.58
N ASP A 118 10.17 13.11 -11.84
CA ASP A 118 9.53 14.32 -12.32
C ASP A 118 7.98 14.17 -12.25
N GLY A 119 7.32 15.16 -11.66
CA GLY A 119 5.87 15.17 -11.53
C GLY A 119 5.31 14.40 -10.33
N ALA A 120 6.16 13.88 -9.45
CA ALA A 120 5.71 13.38 -8.15
C ALA A 120 5.08 14.51 -7.35
N VAL A 121 3.86 14.32 -6.88
CA VAL A 121 3.10 15.32 -6.13
C VAL A 121 2.65 14.74 -4.80
N ASP A 122 2.50 15.61 -3.82
CA ASP A 122 1.91 15.27 -2.53
C ASP A 122 0.37 15.31 -2.59
N LEU A 123 -0.28 14.45 -1.83
CA LEU A 123 -1.70 14.58 -1.57
C LEU A 123 -1.98 15.92 -0.87
N HIS A 124 -2.93 16.68 -1.39
CA HIS A 124 -3.27 17.97 -0.83
C HIS A 124 -4.62 17.91 -0.12
N PRO A 125 -4.67 18.10 1.22
CA PRO A 125 -5.87 17.85 2.01
C PRO A 125 -7.05 18.78 1.65
N SER A 126 -6.78 19.98 1.13
CA SER A 126 -7.85 20.90 0.73
C SER A 126 -8.42 20.62 -0.66
N LYS A 127 -7.75 19.79 -1.47
CA LYS A 127 -8.20 19.49 -2.85
C LYS A 127 -9.00 18.19 -2.91
N THR A 128 -8.65 17.24 -2.05
CA THR A 128 -9.27 15.92 -2.05
C THR A 128 -9.49 15.50 -0.60
N PRO A 129 -10.73 15.52 -0.10
CA PRO A 129 -11.03 15.08 1.25
C PRO A 129 -10.57 13.63 1.47
N THR A 130 -10.01 13.38 2.63
CA THR A 130 -9.60 12.04 3.04
C THR A 130 -10.67 11.37 3.88
N LEU A 131 -10.55 10.05 4.03
CA LEU A 131 -11.38 9.27 4.93
C LEU A 131 -11.36 9.84 6.37
N GLY A 132 -10.19 10.29 6.86
CA GLY A 132 -10.07 10.93 8.17
C GLY A 132 -10.96 12.17 8.30
N GLN A 133 -10.92 13.07 7.32
CA GLN A 133 -11.78 14.28 7.31
C GLN A 133 -13.27 13.91 7.28
N LEU A 134 -13.67 12.96 6.42
CA LEU A 134 -15.06 12.52 6.32
C LEU A 134 -15.59 11.93 7.63
N PHE A 135 -14.79 11.12 8.32
CA PHE A 135 -15.17 10.56 9.62
C PHE A 135 -15.21 11.61 10.72
N LYS A 136 -14.28 12.56 10.69
CA LYS A 136 -14.24 13.67 11.65
C LYS A 136 -15.49 14.55 11.49
N ASP A 137 -15.92 14.86 10.27
CA ASP A 137 -17.11 15.67 9.97
C ASP A 137 -18.40 15.05 10.52
N ILE A 138 -18.45 13.73 10.66
CA ILE A 138 -19.57 13.03 11.27
C ILE A 138 -19.35 12.72 12.75
N GLY A 139 -18.33 13.29 13.38
CA GLY A 139 -18.08 13.28 14.83
C GLY A 139 -17.38 12.01 15.35
N TYR A 140 -16.49 11.41 14.55
CA TYR A 140 -15.58 10.37 15.03
C TYR A 140 -14.29 11.00 15.57
N LYS A 141 -13.73 10.39 16.61
CA LYS A 141 -12.31 10.56 16.93
C LYS A 141 -11.50 9.77 15.92
N THR A 142 -10.41 10.34 15.41
CA THR A 142 -9.68 9.74 14.30
C THR A 142 -8.21 9.60 14.64
N ALA A 143 -7.64 8.41 14.39
CA ALA A 143 -6.23 8.14 14.57
C ALA A 143 -5.66 7.34 13.39
N TYR A 144 -4.38 7.56 13.14
CA TYR A 144 -3.62 6.88 12.10
C TYR A 144 -2.31 6.36 12.70
N LYS A 145 -1.95 5.11 12.43
CA LYS A 145 -0.71 4.50 12.89
C LYS A 145 0.01 3.85 11.72
N GLY A 146 1.32 4.00 11.68
CA GLY A 146 2.16 3.42 10.65
C GLY A 146 2.35 4.30 9.41
N LYS A 147 2.68 3.64 8.31
CA LYS A 147 3.08 4.22 7.03
C LYS A 147 2.03 5.14 6.44
N TRP A 148 2.36 6.42 6.25
CA TRP A 148 1.51 7.40 5.56
C TRP A 148 1.78 7.42 4.05
N HIS A 149 2.95 7.84 3.64
CA HIS A 149 3.48 7.83 2.27
C HIS A 149 2.57 8.50 1.21
N LEU A 150 1.76 9.47 1.60
CA LEU A 150 0.88 10.21 0.67
C LEU A 150 1.32 11.67 0.47
N SER A 151 2.21 12.16 1.31
CA SER A 151 2.77 13.50 1.22
C SER A 151 4.11 13.55 1.93
N SER A 152 4.93 14.52 1.56
CA SER A 152 6.17 14.85 2.25
C SER A 152 5.84 15.47 3.62
N VAL A 153 5.27 14.69 4.52
CA VAL A 153 5.10 15.14 5.90
C VAL A 153 6.50 15.34 6.43
N ASN A 154 6.88 16.57 6.76
CA ASN A 154 8.24 16.93 7.21
C ASN A 154 8.54 16.33 8.60
N ALA A 155 8.42 15.01 8.67
CA ALA A 155 8.69 14.18 9.83
C ALA A 155 10.14 14.29 10.30
N LEU A 156 11.06 14.70 9.42
CA LEU A 156 12.48 14.75 9.70
C LEU A 156 12.90 15.90 10.64
N LYS A 157 12.04 16.88 10.92
CA LYS A 157 12.41 18.10 11.65
C LYS A 157 11.70 18.29 12.99
N ARG A 158 10.73 17.46 13.35
CA ARG A 158 9.97 17.59 14.60
C ARG A 158 10.27 16.42 15.56
N LYS A 159 10.45 16.74 16.83
CA LYS A 159 10.56 15.74 17.90
C LYS A 159 9.25 14.98 18.14
N ASP A 160 8.11 15.58 17.76
CA ASP A 160 6.78 15.02 17.90
C ASP A 160 6.00 15.30 16.61
N ASN A 161 5.64 14.22 15.90
CA ASN A 161 4.86 14.26 14.66
C ASN A 161 3.41 13.84 14.86
N SER A 162 2.98 13.61 16.11
CA SER A 162 1.66 13.05 16.41
C SER A 162 0.50 13.84 15.79
N GLN A 163 0.69 15.13 15.50
CA GLN A 163 -0.32 16.00 14.89
C GLN A 163 -0.10 16.29 13.41
N SER A 164 0.89 15.69 12.77
CA SER A 164 1.25 16.03 11.38
C SER A 164 0.17 15.64 10.37
N LEU A 165 -0.72 14.70 10.71
CA LEU A 165 -1.84 14.30 9.87
C LEU A 165 -3.17 14.99 10.18
N GLN A 166 -3.21 15.97 11.09
CA GLN A 166 -4.42 16.75 11.36
C GLN A 166 -5.02 17.42 10.13
N PRO A 167 -4.25 17.99 9.18
CA PRO A 167 -4.79 18.52 7.95
C PRO A 167 -5.53 17.50 7.09
N PHE A 168 -5.19 16.21 7.26
CA PHE A 168 -5.82 15.06 6.60
C PHE A 168 -6.93 14.42 7.45
N GLY A 169 -7.34 15.08 8.55
CA GLY A 169 -8.43 14.64 9.39
C GLY A 169 -8.09 13.53 10.38
N PHE A 170 -6.83 13.24 10.62
CA PHE A 170 -6.40 12.32 11.69
C PHE A 170 -5.85 13.14 12.86
N ASP A 171 -6.53 13.07 13.99
CA ASP A 171 -6.19 13.86 15.18
C ASP A 171 -4.89 13.39 15.82
N GLU A 172 -4.57 12.12 15.66
CA GLU A 172 -3.36 11.50 16.21
C GLU A 172 -2.65 10.63 15.17
N TRP A 173 -1.34 10.80 15.07
CA TRP A 173 -0.42 9.91 14.36
C TRP A 173 0.64 9.39 15.35
N GLN A 174 1.37 8.32 14.98
CA GLN A 174 2.45 7.80 15.82
C GLN A 174 3.57 8.83 16.02
N LYS A 175 4.30 8.67 17.11
CA LYS A 175 5.60 9.35 17.31
C LYS A 175 6.63 8.70 16.36
N GLY A 176 7.32 9.50 15.56
CA GLY A 176 8.38 8.98 14.70
C GLY A 176 8.33 9.52 13.27
N LYS A 177 8.93 8.79 12.34
CA LYS A 177 9.08 9.19 10.95
C LYS A 177 8.13 8.41 10.06
N ASP A 178 7.64 9.05 9.01
CA ASP A 178 7.11 8.31 7.87
C ASP A 178 8.29 7.87 7.00
N THR A 179 8.65 6.59 7.10
CA THR A 179 9.80 6.03 6.40
C THR A 179 9.49 5.61 4.98
N GLY A 180 8.20 5.62 4.63
CA GLY A 180 7.75 5.28 3.28
C GLY A 180 8.01 3.82 2.85
N GLY A 181 8.55 2.98 3.73
CA GLY A 181 8.97 1.60 3.42
C GLY A 181 10.43 1.53 2.98
N LEU A 182 11.33 2.14 3.73
CA LEU A 182 12.78 1.97 3.58
C LEU A 182 13.22 0.57 4.02
N VAL A 183 14.52 0.30 3.93
CA VAL A 183 15.12 -1.02 4.18
C VAL A 183 14.69 -1.61 5.52
N TYR A 184 14.03 -2.76 5.48
CA TYR A 184 13.57 -3.54 6.64
C TYR A 184 12.71 -2.77 7.67
N GLN A 185 11.88 -1.85 7.19
CA GLN A 185 11.02 -1.08 8.08
C GLN A 185 9.89 -1.93 8.69
N GLY A 186 9.43 -2.96 8.00
CA GLY A 186 8.46 -3.90 8.56
C GLY A 186 9.03 -4.63 9.77
N ALA A 187 10.21 -5.21 9.65
CA ALA A 187 10.88 -5.90 10.75
C ALA A 187 11.21 -4.97 11.94
N ASN A 188 11.48 -3.68 11.67
CA ASN A 188 11.93 -2.74 12.68
C ASN A 188 10.81 -1.94 13.34
N GLU A 189 9.72 -1.66 12.63
CA GLU A 189 8.71 -0.67 13.07
C GLU A 189 7.30 -1.24 13.25
N ASP A 190 6.95 -2.38 12.62
CA ASP A 190 5.58 -2.88 12.67
C ASP A 190 5.13 -3.23 14.12
N SER A 191 6.05 -3.72 14.95
CA SER A 191 5.76 -3.97 16.38
C SER A 191 5.50 -2.68 17.16
N ASP A 192 6.22 -1.61 16.86
CA ASP A 192 6.03 -0.31 17.51
C ASP A 192 4.71 0.33 17.04
N ILE A 193 4.38 0.17 15.75
CA ILE A 193 3.08 0.59 15.18
C ILE A 193 1.93 -0.12 15.89
N LEU A 194 2.06 -1.45 16.12
CA LEU A 194 1.07 -2.21 16.88
C LEU A 194 0.93 -1.70 18.31
N ALA A 195 2.06 -1.52 19.02
CA ALA A 195 2.05 -1.05 20.40
C ALA A 195 1.35 0.32 20.52
N ASP A 196 1.63 1.24 19.60
CA ASP A 196 1.02 2.57 19.55
C ASP A 196 -0.48 2.51 19.22
N ALA A 197 -0.90 1.55 18.37
CA ALA A 197 -2.31 1.29 18.07
C ALA A 197 -3.05 0.69 19.27
N GLN A 198 -2.43 -0.26 19.97
CA GLN A 198 -2.97 -0.85 21.20
C GLN A 198 -3.13 0.20 22.32
N ASP A 199 -2.14 1.08 22.48
CA ASP A 199 -2.23 2.17 23.44
C ASP A 199 -3.41 3.11 23.12
N TYR A 200 -3.58 3.49 21.84
CA TYR A 200 -4.72 4.27 21.42
C TYR A 200 -6.06 3.56 21.76
N MET A 201 -6.21 2.29 21.40
CA MET A 201 -7.43 1.53 21.68
C MET A 201 -7.71 1.44 23.19
N ASN A 202 -6.68 1.18 24.02
CA ASN A 202 -6.80 1.11 25.47
C ASN A 202 -7.26 2.43 26.06
N ARG A 203 -6.72 3.57 25.61
CA ARG A 203 -7.17 4.90 26.02
C ARG A 203 -8.64 5.15 25.64
N GLN A 204 -9.07 4.73 24.46
CA GLN A 204 -10.49 4.87 24.06
C GLN A 204 -11.44 3.98 24.88
N LEU A 205 -11.00 2.80 25.32
CA LEU A 205 -11.79 1.91 26.18
C LEU A 205 -11.91 2.42 27.63
N GLN A 206 -10.90 3.15 28.12
CA GLN A 206 -10.91 3.73 29.49
C GLN A 206 -11.77 5.00 29.60
N HIS A 207 -11.99 5.72 28.51
CA HIS A 207 -12.96 6.80 28.44
C HIS A 207 -14.35 6.20 28.25
N ASP A 208 -15.39 6.75 28.90
CA ASP A 208 -16.78 6.24 28.94
C ASP A 208 -17.41 5.79 27.60
N GLY A 209 -16.61 5.62 26.57
CA GLY A 209 -16.88 4.94 25.31
C GLY A 209 -18.09 5.47 24.52
N THR A 210 -18.48 6.72 24.73
CA THR A 210 -19.64 7.31 24.05
C THR A 210 -19.32 7.79 22.63
N ASP A 211 -18.10 8.25 22.39
CA ASP A 211 -17.68 8.75 21.08
C ASP A 211 -17.14 7.61 20.22
N PRO A 212 -17.64 7.45 19.00
CA PRO A 212 -17.09 6.47 18.06
C PRO A 212 -15.70 6.92 17.59
N TRP A 213 -14.85 5.95 17.28
CA TRP A 213 -13.52 6.22 16.75
C TRP A 213 -13.26 5.47 15.45
N LEU A 214 -12.40 6.07 14.63
CA LEU A 214 -11.74 5.48 13.46
C LEU A 214 -10.26 5.34 13.79
N LEU A 215 -9.73 4.13 13.71
CA LEU A 215 -8.30 3.85 13.78
C LEU A 215 -7.84 3.19 12.49
N ALA A 216 -6.88 3.79 11.81
CA ALA A 216 -6.21 3.21 10.64
C ALA A 216 -4.81 2.76 11.04
N ILE A 217 -4.52 1.45 10.94
CA ILE A 217 -3.21 0.85 11.19
C ILE A 217 -2.62 0.46 9.84
N ASN A 218 -1.38 0.86 9.59
CA ASN A 218 -0.72 0.67 8.31
C ASN A 218 0.67 0.09 8.52
N PHE A 219 0.76 -1.22 8.41
CA PHE A 219 2.01 -1.94 8.53
C PHE A 219 2.87 -1.82 7.26
N HIS A 220 4.17 -2.03 7.43
CA HIS A 220 5.11 -2.06 6.31
C HIS A 220 5.18 -3.46 5.69
N ASN A 221 5.24 -4.52 6.49
CA ASN A 221 5.36 -5.87 5.96
C ASN A 221 4.09 -6.33 5.21
N PRO A 222 4.28 -7.16 4.16
CA PRO A 222 5.49 -7.84 3.69
C PRO A 222 6.43 -7.07 2.74
N HIS A 223 6.37 -5.74 2.69
CA HIS A 223 7.17 -4.87 1.81
C HIS A 223 8.69 -5.09 1.92
N ASP A 224 9.19 -5.57 3.07
CA ASP A 224 10.62 -5.79 3.29
C ASP A 224 11.24 -6.78 2.31
N VAL A 225 10.43 -7.62 1.62
CA VAL A 225 10.88 -8.49 0.55
C VAL A 225 11.65 -7.77 -0.55
N MET A 226 11.36 -6.50 -0.79
CA MET A 226 12.02 -5.69 -1.81
C MET A 226 13.52 -5.46 -1.49
N TRP A 227 13.91 -5.60 -0.24
CA TRP A 227 15.26 -5.29 0.22
C TRP A 227 16.13 -6.51 0.47
N LEU A 228 15.58 -7.71 0.30
CA LEU A 228 16.37 -8.95 0.41
C LEU A 228 17.52 -8.94 -0.59
N ASP A 229 18.69 -9.34 -0.13
CA ASP A 229 19.82 -9.71 -1.00
C ASP A 229 19.82 -11.23 -1.21
N ALA A 230 19.07 -11.67 -2.20
CA ALA A 230 18.81 -13.09 -2.43
C ALA A 230 20.02 -13.85 -3.00
N ASN A 231 21.00 -13.14 -3.60
CA ASN A 231 22.17 -13.76 -4.23
C ASN A 231 23.53 -13.28 -3.66
N GLY A 232 23.51 -12.46 -2.60
CA GLY A 232 24.70 -11.85 -1.99
C GLY A 232 25.35 -10.74 -2.84
N ARG A 233 24.67 -10.25 -3.87
CA ARG A 233 25.19 -9.23 -4.81
C ARG A 233 24.23 -8.06 -5.03
N GLN A 234 22.95 -8.22 -4.75
CA GLN A 234 21.94 -7.18 -5.01
C GLN A 234 22.22 -5.91 -4.21
N ALA A 235 22.62 -6.04 -2.95
CA ALA A 235 22.93 -4.88 -2.11
C ALA A 235 24.02 -3.97 -2.69
N ALA A 236 25.02 -4.54 -3.37
CA ALA A 236 26.11 -3.80 -4.00
C ALA A 236 25.72 -3.18 -5.34
N THR A 237 24.70 -3.71 -6.03
CA THR A 237 24.30 -3.29 -7.39
C THR A 237 23.08 -2.37 -7.42
N ARG A 238 22.37 -2.18 -6.30
CA ARG A 238 21.22 -1.27 -6.24
C ARG A 238 21.61 0.20 -6.32
N LEU A 239 20.67 1.03 -6.76
CA LEU A 239 20.86 2.48 -6.94
C LEU A 239 21.51 3.19 -5.73
N ARG A 240 21.21 2.72 -4.51
CA ARG A 240 21.78 3.26 -3.27
C ARG A 240 22.42 2.14 -2.45
N PRO A 241 23.64 1.70 -2.80
CA PRO A 241 24.29 0.58 -2.12
C PRO A 241 24.50 0.79 -0.61
N GLY A 242 24.69 2.04 -0.19
CA GLY A 242 24.87 2.40 1.22
C GLY A 242 23.56 2.53 2.03
N LEU A 243 22.40 2.29 1.42
CA LEU A 243 21.13 2.31 2.12
C LEU A 243 20.94 0.95 2.82
N VAL A 244 21.46 0.85 4.02
CA VAL A 244 21.33 -0.31 4.89
C VAL A 244 20.50 0.05 6.11
N SER A 245 19.79 -0.93 6.67
CA SER A 245 19.21 -0.82 8.00
C SER A 245 20.26 -1.28 9.02
N ASP A 246 20.33 -0.57 10.14
CA ASP A 246 21.18 -0.97 11.26
C ASP A 246 20.67 -2.27 11.93
N MET A 247 19.43 -2.66 11.64
CA MET A 247 18.75 -3.81 12.23
C MET A 247 18.08 -4.67 11.15
N ALA A 248 18.90 -5.32 10.31
CA ALA A 248 18.37 -6.36 9.43
C ALA A 248 17.79 -7.52 10.25
N PRO A 249 16.67 -8.14 9.81
CA PRO A 249 16.17 -9.33 10.48
C PRO A 249 17.25 -10.44 10.50
N ALA A 250 17.19 -11.28 11.50
CA ALA A 250 18.12 -12.42 11.63
C ALA A 250 17.77 -13.46 10.56
N ILE A 251 18.32 -13.31 9.36
CA ILE A 251 18.03 -14.14 8.18
C ILE A 251 18.50 -15.59 8.33
N ASP A 252 19.29 -15.90 9.34
CA ASP A 252 19.73 -17.24 9.75
C ASP A 252 18.77 -17.92 10.73
N GLN A 253 17.72 -17.23 11.18
CA GLN A 253 16.74 -17.74 12.13
C GLN A 253 15.34 -17.86 11.50
N TYR A 254 14.51 -18.74 12.12
CA TYR A 254 13.11 -18.85 11.75
C TYR A 254 12.37 -17.53 12.05
N PRO A 255 11.51 -17.08 11.14
CA PRO A 255 11.04 -17.73 9.90
C PRO A 255 11.91 -17.47 8.66
N TYR A 256 12.93 -16.63 8.73
CA TYR A 256 13.65 -16.11 7.57
C TYR A 256 14.57 -17.13 6.89
N ASN A 257 15.02 -18.16 7.61
CA ASN A 257 15.84 -19.26 7.09
C ASN A 257 15.01 -20.48 6.63
N HIS A 258 13.67 -20.40 6.75
CA HIS A 258 12.81 -21.56 6.48
C HIS A 258 12.46 -21.67 4.99
N ASP A 259 12.49 -22.91 4.48
CA ASP A 259 11.95 -23.20 3.15
C ASP A 259 10.49 -23.63 3.28
N PHE A 260 9.60 -22.75 2.85
CA PHE A 260 8.16 -22.99 2.84
C PHE A 260 7.70 -23.84 1.65
N GLY A 261 8.62 -24.27 0.78
CA GLY A 261 8.32 -25.14 -0.36
C GLY A 261 7.63 -24.43 -1.52
N PHE A 262 7.89 -23.13 -1.72
CA PHE A 262 7.35 -22.44 -2.88
C PHE A 262 7.81 -23.07 -4.20
N GLY A 263 6.84 -23.39 -5.06
CA GLY A 263 7.08 -23.55 -6.50
C GLY A 263 7.33 -22.19 -7.16
N LEU A 264 8.14 -22.15 -8.21
CA LEU A 264 8.22 -20.97 -9.04
C LEU A 264 6.88 -20.77 -9.79
N PRO A 265 6.44 -19.53 -10.01
CA PRO A 265 5.23 -19.26 -10.81
C PRO A 265 5.32 -19.89 -12.19
N THR A 266 4.19 -20.28 -12.77
CA THR A 266 4.14 -20.80 -14.14
C THR A 266 4.65 -19.81 -15.18
N SER A 267 4.58 -18.51 -14.86
CA SER A 267 5.12 -17.42 -15.68
C SER A 267 6.61 -17.15 -15.47
N PHE A 268 7.28 -17.92 -14.59
CA PHE A 268 8.73 -17.82 -14.44
C PHE A 268 9.42 -18.29 -15.72
N GLY A 269 10.28 -17.46 -16.28
CA GLY A 269 10.92 -17.75 -17.55
C GLY A 269 10.09 -17.40 -18.80
N ASP A 270 8.94 -16.72 -18.65
CA ASP A 270 8.20 -16.16 -19.79
C ASP A 270 9.11 -15.24 -20.60
N ASP A 271 9.06 -15.38 -21.93
CA ASP A 271 9.74 -14.47 -22.85
C ASP A 271 9.06 -13.10 -22.85
N LEU A 272 9.70 -12.12 -22.23
CA LEU A 272 9.18 -10.75 -22.14
C LEU A 272 9.14 -10.03 -23.49
N SER A 273 9.85 -10.54 -24.53
CA SER A 273 9.77 -9.97 -25.88
C SER A 273 8.38 -10.15 -26.51
N THR A 274 7.61 -11.12 -26.02
CA THR A 274 6.23 -11.39 -26.43
C THR A 274 5.17 -10.62 -25.62
N LYS A 275 5.59 -9.84 -24.65
CA LYS A 275 4.75 -9.09 -23.72
C LYS A 275 4.79 -7.58 -24.04
N PRO A 276 3.88 -6.77 -23.46
CA PRO A 276 4.01 -5.32 -23.56
C PRO A 276 5.36 -4.83 -23.06
N GLU A 277 6.00 -3.89 -23.78
CA GLU A 277 7.30 -3.31 -23.45
C GLU A 277 7.39 -2.80 -22.00
N ALA A 278 6.27 -2.35 -21.44
CA ALA A 278 6.18 -1.89 -20.05
C ALA A 278 6.63 -2.96 -19.03
N GLN A 279 6.49 -4.25 -19.34
CA GLN A 279 6.94 -5.33 -18.43
C GLN A 279 8.45 -5.43 -18.40
N GLN A 280 9.11 -5.32 -19.55
CA GLN A 280 10.57 -5.30 -19.62
C GLN A 280 11.13 -4.06 -18.92
N LEU A 281 10.56 -2.89 -19.20
CA LEU A 281 10.95 -1.63 -18.54
C LEU A 281 10.78 -1.68 -17.02
N PHE A 282 9.73 -2.34 -16.55
CA PHE A 282 9.51 -2.52 -15.11
C PHE A 282 10.58 -3.45 -14.50
N LEU A 283 10.94 -4.53 -15.17
CA LEU A 283 12.01 -5.42 -14.72
C LEU A 283 13.35 -4.69 -14.64
N ASP A 284 13.71 -3.95 -15.70
CA ASP A 284 14.95 -3.17 -15.75
C ASP A 284 15.00 -2.13 -14.62
N GLN A 285 13.88 -1.44 -14.39
CA GLN A 285 13.74 -0.49 -13.31
C GLN A 285 13.86 -1.15 -11.93
N ALA A 286 13.23 -2.30 -11.72
CA ALA A 286 13.31 -3.05 -10.47
C ALA A 286 14.75 -3.48 -10.19
N GLN A 287 15.47 -4.00 -11.18
CA GLN A 287 16.88 -4.35 -11.03
C GLN A 287 17.78 -3.15 -10.73
N TYR A 288 17.48 -2.00 -11.32
CA TYR A 288 18.20 -0.75 -11.05
C TYR A 288 18.00 -0.26 -9.60
N PHE A 289 16.77 -0.31 -9.10
CA PHE A 289 16.47 0.18 -7.75
C PHE A 289 16.87 -0.79 -6.64
N TYR A 290 16.57 -2.08 -6.82
CA TYR A 290 16.67 -3.10 -5.76
C TYR A 290 17.88 -4.02 -5.90
N GLY A 291 18.66 -3.87 -6.96
CA GLY A 291 19.84 -4.66 -7.25
C GLY A 291 19.58 -5.77 -8.26
N GLN A 292 20.65 -6.17 -8.93
CA GLN A 292 20.58 -7.14 -10.02
C GLN A 292 20.34 -8.55 -9.51
N LEU A 293 19.33 -9.19 -10.04
CA LEU A 293 19.01 -10.60 -9.85
C LEU A 293 18.90 -11.25 -11.22
N ASP A 294 19.67 -12.31 -11.46
CA ASP A 294 19.60 -13.06 -12.71
C ASP A 294 18.18 -13.66 -12.85
N PRO A 295 17.45 -13.35 -13.92
CA PRO A 295 16.11 -13.89 -14.15
C PRO A 295 16.07 -15.43 -14.21
N SER A 296 17.20 -16.09 -14.52
CA SER A 296 17.32 -17.54 -14.60
C SER A 296 17.76 -18.20 -13.28
N ASP A 297 18.16 -17.45 -12.26
CA ASP A 297 18.56 -17.98 -10.96
C ASP A 297 17.34 -18.42 -10.13
N GLU A 298 16.84 -19.63 -10.43
CA GLU A 298 15.69 -20.22 -9.71
C GLU A 298 15.88 -20.24 -8.20
N GLN A 299 17.10 -20.54 -7.74
CA GLN A 299 17.37 -20.66 -6.31
C GLN A 299 17.24 -19.30 -5.60
N ALA A 300 17.74 -18.23 -6.21
CA ALA A 300 17.59 -16.90 -5.66
C ALA A 300 16.12 -16.46 -5.68
N HIS A 301 15.36 -16.76 -6.73
CA HIS A 301 13.93 -16.47 -6.77
C HIS A 301 13.12 -17.26 -5.73
N ARG A 302 13.46 -18.53 -5.45
CA ARG A 302 12.84 -19.30 -4.35
C ARG A 302 13.18 -18.68 -2.99
N ARG A 303 14.40 -18.16 -2.79
CA ARG A 303 14.75 -17.41 -1.56
C ARG A 303 13.89 -16.15 -1.39
N VAL A 304 13.63 -15.41 -2.48
CA VAL A 304 12.71 -14.25 -2.44
C VAL A 304 11.31 -14.67 -1.99
N LEU A 305 10.78 -15.77 -2.52
CA LEU A 305 9.44 -16.26 -2.15
C LEU A 305 9.38 -16.72 -0.68
N ASN A 306 10.40 -17.44 -0.22
CA ASN A 306 10.49 -17.88 1.18
C ASN A 306 10.62 -16.69 2.14
N TYR A 307 11.43 -15.69 1.77
CA TYR A 307 11.56 -14.47 2.56
C TYR A 307 10.23 -13.67 2.61
N TYR A 308 9.50 -13.62 1.51
CA TYR A 308 8.16 -13.04 1.48
C TYR A 308 7.21 -13.74 2.48
N ALA A 309 7.24 -15.07 2.55
CA ALA A 309 6.46 -15.81 3.52
C ALA A 309 6.88 -15.50 4.97
N ALA A 310 8.18 -15.30 5.21
CA ALA A 310 8.66 -14.87 6.52
C ALA A 310 8.11 -13.49 6.90
N CYS A 311 8.12 -12.53 5.97
CA CYS A 311 7.53 -11.20 6.18
C CYS A 311 6.00 -11.28 6.43
N LEU A 312 5.30 -12.20 5.74
CA LEU A 312 3.88 -12.45 6.02
C LEU A 312 3.65 -12.99 7.43
N LEU A 313 4.48 -13.94 7.87
CA LEU A 313 4.40 -14.50 9.23
C LEU A 313 4.67 -13.43 10.29
N ASP A 314 5.61 -12.54 10.07
CA ASP A 314 5.87 -11.45 10.98
C ASP A 314 4.66 -10.50 11.06
N SER A 315 4.10 -10.09 9.93
CA SER A 315 2.91 -9.25 9.91
C SER A 315 1.63 -9.96 10.39
N ASP A 316 1.59 -11.29 10.40
CA ASP A 316 0.48 -12.06 10.94
C ASP A 316 0.53 -12.19 12.47
N LYS A 317 1.73 -12.13 13.05
CA LYS A 317 1.94 -12.10 14.51
C LYS A 317 1.67 -10.72 15.10
N THR A 318 1.89 -9.66 14.29
CA THR A 318 1.62 -8.28 14.63
C THR A 318 0.12 -7.99 14.56
#